data_4eea7482824f86622e05b2c747a50587
#
_entry.id   4eea7482824f86622e05b2c747a50587
#
_cell.length_a   1.000
_cell.length_b   1.000
_cell.length_c   1.000
_cell.angle_alpha   90.00
_cell.angle_beta   90.00
_cell.angle_gamma   90.00
#
_symmetry.space_group_name_H-M   'P 1'
#
loop_
_entity.id
_entity.type
_entity.pdbx_description
1 polymer ?
#
loop_
_entity_poly.entity_id
_entity_poly.type
_entity_poly.pdbx_seq_one_letter_code
_entity_poly.pdbx_strand_id
1 'polypeptide(L)'
;MSHDDQKSRGAADSGRRNFLKLPLAAGAAGGLAYLAYLSRAEPGKEPKPDPAPRRPVLDEYDEKNIKLAHRVSAGISDDELLFLKQIGLRWARVEFQPDEATLDNMTRVQRRFAAQDIKIFSAVNYVHRSPKIQLGQKGRDADIEQYQVFLRDLGKLGIPVADYDFHPANTYTTATVERRGYQAREFDLDDFRKRVEKRRFEREYSAEEIWDAYTYFVKAVLPAAEKADVKLALHPDDPPVAKMNGVAKIFVHHDGYKKAEEVAGTSKHWGLTFCVGTWAEGGDRMGKDVFEMIRDFGKRGKIFDVHFRNVSGPLPRFVEAFPDDGYLDMYRVMKALREVGFRGAMEPDHVPQLAGDKGIRPAGTAYCIAYMRGLLRRANEEVG
;
A
#
# COMPACT_ATOMS: atom_id res chain seq x y z
N MET A 1 38.63 35.84 47.76
CA MET A 1 39.99 35.83 47.18
C MET A 1 39.78 35.68 45.73
N SER A 2 39.63 36.74 45.02
CA SER A 2 40.56 37.69 44.40
C SER A 2 41.19 37.07 43.17
N HIS A 3 40.75 37.65 42.13
CA HIS A 3 41.43 38.47 41.11
C HIS A 3 41.88 37.67 39.90
N ASP A 4 41.92 38.07 38.70
CA ASP A 4 41.51 39.27 37.98
C ASP A 4 41.77 38.96 36.48
N ASP A 5 40.91 39.53 35.68
CA ASP A 5 41.15 40.34 34.47
C ASP A 5 42.18 39.91 33.41
N GLN A 6 41.81 39.79 32.21
CA GLN A 6 41.89 40.83 31.18
C GLN A 6 41.60 40.34 29.78
N LYS A 7 40.61 40.95 29.21
CA LYS A 7 40.50 41.56 27.86
C LYS A 7 41.56 41.24 26.79
N SER A 8 41.12 40.72 25.65
CA SER A 8 41.45 41.41 24.39
C SER A 8 40.41 41.16 23.30
N ARG A 9 40.05 42.26 22.67
CA ARG A 9 39.16 42.42 21.50
C ARG A 9 39.87 41.90 20.25
N GLY A 10 39.11 41.35 19.30
CA GLY A 10 39.63 41.15 17.95
C GLY A 10 38.55 40.62 17.00
N ALA A 11 37.96 41.58 16.35
CA ALA A 11 37.52 41.62 14.95
C ALA A 11 36.67 40.48 14.36
N ALA A 12 35.44 40.86 14.03
CA ALA A 12 34.60 40.21 13.04
C ALA A 12 35.30 40.20 11.68
N ASP A 13 35.35 39.00 11.05
CA ASP A 13 35.67 38.92 9.63
C ASP A 13 34.48 38.24 8.90
N SER A 14 33.87 39.05 8.06
CA SER A 14 32.77 38.75 7.18
C SER A 14 33.30 38.07 5.94
N GLY A 15 33.27 36.74 5.94
CA GLY A 15 33.56 35.92 4.75
C GLY A 15 32.46 36.09 3.70
N ARG A 16 32.60 37.12 2.87
CA ARG A 16 31.78 37.35 1.68
C ARG A 16 32.05 36.30 0.63
N ARG A 17 30.96 35.76 0.13
CA ARG A 17 30.81 34.90 -1.04
C ARG A 17 31.68 35.38 -2.21
N ASN A 18 32.68 34.65 -2.60
CA ASN A 18 33.36 34.83 -3.88
C ASN A 18 32.55 34.10 -4.96
N PHE A 19 31.68 34.83 -5.62
CA PHE A 19 31.21 34.46 -6.93
C PHE A 19 32.36 34.62 -7.91
N LEU A 20 32.82 33.53 -8.50
CA LEU A 20 33.74 33.51 -9.64
C LEU A 20 33.19 34.38 -10.76
N LYS A 21 33.82 35.54 -10.97
CA LYS A 21 33.68 36.33 -12.20
C LYS A 21 34.41 35.60 -13.31
N LEU A 22 33.69 34.87 -14.13
CA LEU A 22 34.19 34.40 -15.42
C LEU A 22 34.27 35.61 -16.38
N PRO A 23 35.36 35.81 -17.13
CA PRO A 23 35.47 36.92 -18.05
C PRO A 23 34.57 36.75 -19.27
N LEU A 24 33.79 37.77 -19.59
CA LEU A 24 32.94 37.91 -20.76
C LEU A 24 33.81 38.13 -22.02
N ALA A 25 34.56 37.12 -22.45
CA ALA A 25 35.36 37.23 -23.67
C ALA A 25 35.38 35.97 -24.54
N ALA A 26 34.38 35.05 -24.41
CA ALA A 26 34.28 33.87 -25.29
C ALA A 26 32.87 33.71 -25.92
N GLY A 27 32.10 34.79 -25.98
CA GLY A 27 30.69 34.74 -26.41
C GLY A 27 30.41 34.76 -27.91
N ALA A 28 31.37 35.08 -28.77
CA ALA A 28 31.08 35.22 -30.20
C ALA A 28 31.38 33.95 -31.05
N ALA A 29 32.33 33.14 -30.63
CA ALA A 29 32.66 31.90 -31.41
C ALA A 29 31.72 30.72 -31.11
N GLY A 30 31.17 30.62 -29.89
CA GLY A 30 30.24 29.54 -29.51
C GLY A 30 28.85 29.70 -30.11
N GLY A 31 28.37 30.91 -30.26
CA GLY A 31 27.08 31.23 -30.87
C GLY A 31 27.03 30.91 -32.40
N LEU A 32 28.11 31.18 -33.08
CA LEU A 32 28.25 30.88 -34.52
C LEU A 32 28.39 29.37 -34.80
N ALA A 33 29.05 28.63 -33.90
CA ALA A 33 29.13 27.16 -34.00
C ALA A 33 27.80 26.49 -33.74
N TYR A 34 26.97 26.99 -32.82
CA TYR A 34 25.62 26.49 -32.52
C TYR A 34 24.65 26.81 -33.67
N LEU A 35 24.72 28.04 -34.25
CA LEU A 35 23.92 28.39 -35.42
C LEU A 35 24.36 27.62 -36.68
N ALA A 36 25.67 27.35 -36.84
CA ALA A 36 26.18 26.50 -37.94
C ALA A 36 25.81 25.01 -37.77
N TYR A 37 25.60 24.53 -36.53
CA TYR A 37 25.06 23.19 -36.27
C TYR A 37 23.57 23.11 -36.63
N LEU A 38 22.79 24.15 -36.37
CA LEU A 38 21.37 24.22 -36.77
C LEU A 38 21.13 24.45 -38.24
N SER A 39 22.13 25.00 -38.99
CA SER A 39 22.04 25.25 -40.44
C SER A 39 22.53 24.09 -41.32
N ARG A 40 23.04 23.01 -40.73
CA ARG A 40 23.32 21.75 -41.45
C ARG A 40 22.06 20.87 -41.54
N ALA A 41 20.96 21.40 -42.02
CA ALA A 41 19.90 20.59 -42.57
C ALA A 41 20.42 20.01 -43.91
N GLU A 42 20.66 18.69 -43.93
CA GLU A 42 20.97 18.00 -45.19
C GLU A 42 19.81 18.24 -46.18
N PRO A 43 20.01 18.78 -47.35
CA PRO A 43 18.96 18.95 -48.36
C PRO A 43 18.55 17.57 -48.84
N GLY A 44 17.33 17.13 -48.55
CA GLY A 44 16.77 15.88 -49.05
C GLY A 44 16.18 14.90 -48.01
N LYS A 45 16.24 15.16 -46.70
CA LYS A 45 15.45 14.39 -45.77
C LYS A 45 14.07 15.03 -45.57
N GLU A 46 13.04 14.36 -46.04
CA GLU A 46 11.66 14.72 -45.70
C GLU A 46 11.57 14.86 -44.14
N PRO A 47 10.87 15.89 -43.63
CA PRO A 47 10.63 15.99 -42.20
C PRO A 47 9.99 14.70 -41.74
N LYS A 48 10.57 14.07 -40.69
CA LYS A 48 9.92 12.91 -40.06
C LYS A 48 8.47 13.33 -39.76
N PRO A 49 7.49 12.49 -40.14
CA PRO A 49 6.11 12.81 -39.83
C PRO A 49 6.01 13.12 -38.31
N ASP A 50 5.27 14.17 -37.98
CA ASP A 50 4.98 14.51 -36.62
C ASP A 50 4.55 13.24 -35.88
N PRO A 51 5.07 12.98 -34.67
CA PRO A 51 4.65 11.81 -33.89
C PRO A 51 3.13 11.87 -33.83
N ALA A 52 2.48 10.75 -34.15
CA ALA A 52 1.01 10.65 -34.05
C ALA A 52 0.53 11.28 -32.73
N PRO A 53 -0.61 11.99 -32.74
CA PRO A 53 -1.10 12.66 -31.55
C PRO A 53 -1.14 11.65 -30.41
N ARG A 54 -0.39 11.94 -29.34
CA ARG A 54 -0.37 11.08 -28.15
C ARG A 54 -1.80 10.98 -27.64
N ARG A 55 -2.28 9.78 -27.40
CA ARG A 55 -3.57 9.58 -26.72
C ARG A 55 -3.56 10.41 -25.44
N PRO A 56 -4.66 11.09 -25.10
CA PRO A 56 -4.72 11.80 -23.82
C PRO A 56 -4.45 10.81 -22.69
N VAL A 57 -3.42 11.09 -21.89
CA VAL A 57 -3.05 10.28 -20.74
C VAL A 57 -4.09 10.59 -19.64
N LEU A 58 -4.63 9.54 -19.01
CA LEU A 58 -5.58 9.70 -17.92
C LEU A 58 -4.92 10.48 -16.77
N ASP A 59 -5.59 11.54 -16.29
CA ASP A 59 -5.10 12.35 -15.17
C ASP A 59 -4.95 11.49 -13.90
N GLU A 60 -3.94 11.79 -13.08
CA GLU A 60 -3.68 11.03 -11.84
C GLU A 60 -4.90 11.02 -10.92
N TYR A 61 -5.66 12.12 -10.89
CA TYR A 61 -6.79 12.31 -10.00
C TYR A 61 -8.16 11.99 -10.63
N ASP A 62 -8.17 11.49 -11.87
CA ASP A 62 -9.39 11.04 -12.52
C ASP A 62 -10.00 9.87 -11.74
N GLU A 63 -11.31 9.90 -11.54
CA GLU A 63 -12.02 8.83 -10.80
C GLU A 63 -11.93 7.46 -11.49
N LYS A 64 -11.66 7.42 -12.78
CA LYS A 64 -11.43 6.18 -13.54
C LYS A 64 -10.00 5.64 -13.40
N ASN A 65 -9.09 6.40 -12.79
CA ASN A 65 -7.71 5.98 -12.57
C ASN A 65 -7.55 5.19 -11.27
N ILE A 66 -6.42 4.49 -11.14
CA ILE A 66 -5.97 3.92 -9.86
C ILE A 66 -5.68 5.07 -8.90
N LYS A 67 -6.16 4.95 -7.69
CA LYS A 67 -6.04 5.96 -6.63
C LYS A 67 -4.83 5.68 -5.77
N LEU A 68 -3.75 6.44 -5.96
CA LEU A 68 -2.60 6.33 -5.06
C LEU A 68 -3.02 6.82 -3.67
N ALA A 69 -2.83 5.94 -2.69
CA ALA A 69 -3.25 6.15 -1.30
C ALA A 69 -2.12 5.82 -0.33
N HIS A 70 -2.33 6.11 0.94
CA HIS A 70 -1.49 5.63 2.03
C HIS A 70 -2.32 5.16 3.21
N ARG A 71 -1.82 4.12 3.88
CA ARG A 71 -2.41 3.56 5.08
C ARG A 71 -2.01 4.40 6.30
N VAL A 72 -2.98 4.82 7.08
CA VAL A 72 -2.76 5.63 8.28
C VAL A 72 -3.74 5.27 9.38
N SER A 73 -3.36 5.52 10.64
CA SER A 73 -4.30 5.44 11.77
C SER A 73 -5.27 6.62 11.78
N ALA A 74 -6.43 6.45 12.41
CA ALA A 74 -7.37 7.56 12.65
C ALA A 74 -6.74 8.70 13.48
N GLY A 75 -5.75 8.36 14.31
CA GLY A 75 -5.00 9.30 15.16
C GLY A 75 -3.76 9.93 14.50
N ILE A 76 -3.58 9.81 13.18
CA ILE A 76 -2.46 10.46 12.46
C ILE A 76 -2.32 11.93 12.86
N SER A 77 -1.09 12.44 13.03
CA SER A 77 -0.85 13.86 13.36
C SER A 77 -1.21 14.79 12.19
N ASP A 78 -1.44 16.08 12.49
CA ASP A 78 -1.73 17.07 11.44
C ASP A 78 -0.53 17.31 10.54
N ASP A 79 0.68 17.25 11.08
CA ASP A 79 1.91 17.38 10.30
C ASP A 79 2.10 16.21 9.32
N GLU A 80 1.83 14.98 9.76
CA GLU A 80 1.87 13.81 8.89
C GLU A 80 0.76 13.86 7.83
N LEU A 81 -0.43 14.35 8.18
CA LEU A 81 -1.52 14.53 7.23
C LEU A 81 -1.19 15.63 6.19
N LEU A 82 -0.57 16.74 6.64
CA LEU A 82 -0.07 17.78 5.74
C LEU A 82 1.03 17.22 4.81
N PHE A 83 1.93 16.40 5.33
CA PHE A 83 2.94 15.73 4.50
C PHE A 83 2.31 14.87 3.38
N LEU A 84 1.26 14.10 3.67
CA LEU A 84 0.56 13.32 2.64
C LEU A 84 0.00 14.22 1.54
N LYS A 85 -0.58 15.37 1.90
CA LYS A 85 -1.02 16.39 0.93
C LYS A 85 0.14 16.93 0.10
N GLN A 86 1.29 17.25 0.73
CA GLN A 86 2.46 17.81 0.07
C GLN A 86 3.08 16.86 -0.96
N ILE A 87 3.04 15.54 -0.71
CA ILE A 87 3.47 14.54 -1.71
C ILE A 87 2.37 14.23 -2.75
N GLY A 88 1.26 14.98 -2.74
CA GLY A 88 0.20 14.93 -3.74
C GLY A 88 -0.81 13.80 -3.57
N LEU A 89 -0.92 13.18 -2.40
CA LEU A 89 -1.96 12.20 -2.15
C LEU A 89 -3.34 12.85 -1.97
N ARG A 90 -4.36 12.22 -2.56
CA ARG A 90 -5.77 12.62 -2.48
C ARG A 90 -6.65 11.56 -1.85
N TRP A 91 -6.09 10.39 -1.56
CA TRP A 91 -6.81 9.27 -0.97
C TRP A 91 -6.02 8.65 0.17
N ALA A 92 -6.75 8.11 1.14
CA ALA A 92 -6.18 7.39 2.27
C ALA A 92 -7.01 6.16 2.59
N ARG A 93 -6.34 5.15 3.16
CA ARG A 93 -6.94 4.05 3.89
C ARG A 93 -6.76 4.33 5.38
N VAL A 94 -7.85 4.32 6.15
CA VAL A 94 -7.82 4.70 7.57
C VAL A 94 -8.13 3.50 8.46
N GLU A 95 -7.28 3.29 9.46
CA GLU A 95 -7.40 2.23 10.45
C GLU A 95 -7.98 2.76 11.76
N PHE A 96 -9.05 2.14 12.23
CA PHE A 96 -9.72 2.43 13.49
C PHE A 96 -9.56 1.27 14.46
N GLN A 97 -9.22 1.57 15.71
CA GLN A 97 -9.38 0.59 16.78
C GLN A 97 -10.89 0.31 17.01
N PRO A 98 -11.26 -0.82 17.64
CA PRO A 98 -12.67 -1.16 17.82
C PRO A 98 -13.51 -0.08 18.50
N ASP A 99 -12.95 0.61 19.48
CA ASP A 99 -13.59 1.70 20.25
C ASP A 99 -13.55 3.06 19.54
N GLU A 100 -12.68 3.21 18.54
CA GLU A 100 -12.57 4.43 17.72
C GLU A 100 -13.58 4.46 16.55
N ALA A 101 -14.11 3.33 16.14
CA ALA A 101 -14.96 3.20 14.95
C ALA A 101 -16.43 3.56 15.23
N THR A 102 -16.68 4.71 15.86
CA THR A 102 -18.01 5.29 16.05
C THR A 102 -18.32 6.30 14.95
N LEU A 103 -19.60 6.45 14.58
CA LEU A 103 -20.01 7.39 13.53
C LEU A 103 -19.50 8.80 13.80
N ASP A 104 -19.58 9.28 15.03
CA ASP A 104 -19.15 10.63 15.40
C ASP A 104 -17.62 10.80 15.22
N ASN A 105 -16.84 9.83 15.69
CA ASN A 105 -15.39 9.87 15.52
C ASN A 105 -15.00 9.74 14.05
N MET A 106 -15.60 8.80 13.33
CA MET A 106 -15.33 8.60 11.89
C MET A 106 -15.69 9.87 11.09
N THR A 107 -16.79 10.54 11.43
CA THR A 107 -17.18 11.82 10.81
C THR A 107 -16.15 12.92 11.10
N ARG A 108 -15.65 13.00 12.33
CA ARG A 108 -14.60 13.96 12.72
C ARG A 108 -13.31 13.70 11.96
N VAL A 109 -12.86 12.43 11.88
CA VAL A 109 -11.69 12.02 11.12
C VAL A 109 -11.86 12.37 9.64
N GLN A 110 -13.01 12.04 9.02
CA GLN A 110 -13.29 12.34 7.62
C GLN A 110 -13.22 13.85 7.33
N ARG A 111 -13.79 14.69 8.19
CA ARG A 111 -13.70 16.16 8.07
C ARG A 111 -12.27 16.67 8.15
N ARG A 112 -11.46 16.10 9.05
CA ARG A 112 -10.07 16.45 9.24
C ARG A 112 -9.23 16.12 7.99
N PHE A 113 -9.48 14.96 7.35
CA PHE A 113 -8.84 14.59 6.08
C PHE A 113 -9.32 15.48 4.94
N ALA A 114 -10.62 15.76 4.85
CA ALA A 114 -11.18 16.63 3.83
C ALA A 114 -10.62 18.07 3.88
N ALA A 115 -10.27 18.58 5.08
CA ALA A 115 -9.61 19.87 5.24
C ALA A 115 -8.19 19.91 4.59
N GLN A 116 -7.60 18.75 4.33
CA GLN A 116 -6.34 18.60 3.59
C GLN A 116 -6.57 18.09 2.15
N ASP A 117 -7.79 18.16 1.62
CA ASP A 117 -8.16 17.67 0.30
C ASP A 117 -7.91 16.15 0.11
N ILE A 118 -7.94 15.38 1.19
CA ILE A 118 -7.76 13.92 1.18
C ILE A 118 -9.12 13.27 1.45
N LYS A 119 -9.54 12.34 0.58
CA LYS A 119 -10.73 11.50 0.74
C LYS A 119 -10.34 10.16 1.38
N ILE A 120 -11.14 9.66 2.30
CA ILE A 120 -11.01 8.30 2.81
C ILE A 120 -11.64 7.38 1.77
N PHE A 121 -10.85 6.49 1.16
CA PHE A 121 -11.31 5.54 0.16
C PHE A 121 -11.65 4.18 0.80
N SER A 122 -10.82 3.70 1.72
CA SER A 122 -11.06 2.47 2.44
C SER A 122 -10.82 2.63 3.94
N ALA A 123 -11.43 1.77 4.73
CA ALA A 123 -11.28 1.80 6.18
C ALA A 123 -11.22 0.39 6.78
N VAL A 124 -10.56 0.29 7.91
CA VAL A 124 -10.45 -0.93 8.73
C VAL A 124 -11.00 -0.67 10.11
N ASN A 125 -11.82 -1.59 10.63
CA ASN A 125 -12.11 -1.67 12.05
C ASN A 125 -11.57 -3.01 12.58
N TYR A 126 -10.60 -2.97 13.46
CA TYR A 126 -9.92 -4.16 13.97
C TYR A 126 -10.78 -5.09 14.83
N VAL A 127 -12.06 -4.80 15.05
CA VAL A 127 -12.98 -5.76 15.71
C VAL A 127 -13.07 -7.08 14.94
N HIS A 128 -12.90 -7.08 13.62
CA HIS A 128 -12.88 -8.32 12.82
C HIS A 128 -11.75 -9.28 13.22
N ARG A 129 -10.67 -8.78 13.85
CA ARG A 129 -9.57 -9.59 14.39
C ARG A 129 -9.84 -10.17 15.77
N SER A 130 -11.04 -9.96 16.32
CA SER A 130 -11.43 -10.59 17.58
C SER A 130 -11.24 -12.11 17.50
N PRO A 131 -10.56 -12.74 18.47
CA PRO A 131 -10.45 -14.18 18.52
C PRO A 131 -11.81 -14.89 18.57
N LYS A 132 -12.86 -14.22 19.13
CA LYS A 132 -14.21 -14.77 19.12
C LYS A 132 -14.74 -14.92 17.69
N ILE A 133 -14.53 -13.93 16.81
CA ILE A 133 -14.89 -14.00 15.41
C ILE A 133 -14.03 -15.03 14.68
N GLN A 134 -12.71 -14.85 14.71
CA GLN A 134 -11.80 -15.61 13.85
C GLN A 134 -11.58 -17.05 14.28
N LEU A 135 -11.84 -17.39 15.53
CA LEU A 135 -11.76 -18.77 16.05
C LEU A 135 -13.12 -19.36 16.40
N GLY A 136 -14.23 -18.71 16.05
CA GLY A 136 -15.59 -19.21 16.25
C GLY A 136 -15.99 -19.34 17.73
N GLN A 137 -15.45 -18.51 18.60
CA GLN A 137 -15.67 -18.62 20.06
C GLN A 137 -17.02 -18.02 20.49
N LYS A 138 -17.44 -18.37 21.72
CA LYS A 138 -18.66 -17.83 22.34
C LYS A 138 -18.59 -16.30 22.45
N GLY A 139 -19.70 -15.63 22.14
CA GLY A 139 -19.80 -14.17 22.18
C GLY A 139 -19.36 -13.46 20.89
N ARG A 140 -19.04 -14.22 19.80
CA ARG A 140 -18.70 -13.66 18.48
C ARG A 140 -19.79 -12.77 17.90
N ASP A 141 -21.08 -13.04 18.22
CA ASP A 141 -22.20 -12.32 17.63
C ASP A 141 -22.22 -10.84 18.03
N ALA A 142 -21.79 -10.51 19.24
CA ALA A 142 -21.67 -9.12 19.68
C ALA A 142 -20.56 -8.37 18.91
N ASP A 143 -19.42 -9.02 18.68
CA ASP A 143 -18.32 -8.44 17.90
C ASP A 143 -18.70 -8.32 16.40
N ILE A 144 -19.47 -9.28 15.87
CA ILE A 144 -20.03 -9.24 14.51
C ILE A 144 -21.03 -8.07 14.37
N GLU A 145 -21.93 -7.88 15.36
CA GLU A 145 -22.86 -6.76 15.36
C GLU A 145 -22.11 -5.41 15.34
N GLN A 146 -21.04 -5.29 16.14
CA GLN A 146 -20.18 -4.10 16.11
C GLN A 146 -19.58 -3.87 14.72
N TYR A 147 -19.14 -4.93 14.02
CA TYR A 147 -18.63 -4.81 12.65
C TYR A 147 -19.73 -4.43 11.66
N GLN A 148 -20.95 -4.94 11.83
CA GLN A 148 -22.10 -4.53 11.01
C GLN A 148 -22.47 -3.05 11.22
N VAL A 149 -22.37 -2.53 12.45
CA VAL A 149 -22.53 -1.09 12.74
C VAL A 149 -21.49 -0.30 11.95
N PHE A 150 -20.22 -0.69 12.01
CA PHE A 150 -19.15 -0.06 11.25
C PHE A 150 -19.46 -0.01 9.73
N LEU A 151 -19.92 -1.10 9.13
CA LEU A 151 -20.30 -1.14 7.71
C LEU A 151 -21.43 -0.17 7.40
N ARG A 152 -22.47 -0.11 8.25
CA ARG A 152 -23.57 0.87 8.10
C ARG A 152 -23.08 2.31 8.18
N ASP A 153 -22.11 2.58 9.05
CA ASP A 153 -21.55 3.91 9.23
C ASP A 153 -20.63 4.32 8.08
N LEU A 154 -19.85 3.39 7.52
CA LEU A 154 -19.11 3.62 6.27
C LEU A 154 -20.04 4.03 5.13
N GLY A 155 -21.18 3.34 4.96
CA GLY A 155 -22.17 3.70 3.94
C GLY A 155 -22.74 5.10 4.14
N LYS A 156 -23.06 5.51 5.38
CA LYS A 156 -23.52 6.88 5.69
C LYS A 156 -22.45 7.94 5.36
N LEU A 157 -21.17 7.59 5.49
CA LEU A 157 -20.05 8.49 5.23
C LEU A 157 -19.58 8.45 3.76
N GLY A 158 -20.17 7.56 2.94
CA GLY A 158 -19.77 7.39 1.54
C GLY A 158 -18.36 6.79 1.39
N ILE A 159 -17.88 6.02 2.37
CA ILE A 159 -16.60 5.31 2.31
C ILE A 159 -16.85 3.93 1.69
N PRO A 160 -16.35 3.65 0.47
CA PRO A 160 -16.86 2.55 -0.35
C PRO A 160 -16.25 1.17 -0.03
N VAL A 161 -15.16 1.09 0.74
CA VAL A 161 -14.43 -0.17 0.98
C VAL A 161 -14.15 -0.35 2.47
N ALA A 162 -14.44 -1.56 2.96
CA ALA A 162 -14.03 -2.06 4.27
C ALA A 162 -13.02 -3.18 4.07
N ASP A 163 -11.75 -2.93 4.39
CA ASP A 163 -10.72 -3.96 4.37
C ASP A 163 -10.78 -4.82 5.61
N TYR A 164 -10.59 -6.11 5.43
CA TYR A 164 -10.51 -7.08 6.52
C TYR A 164 -9.57 -8.22 6.17
N ASP A 165 -9.10 -8.89 7.18
CA ASP A 165 -8.33 -10.11 7.09
C ASP A 165 -8.93 -11.21 7.98
N PHE A 166 -8.53 -12.44 7.76
CA PHE A 166 -8.98 -13.57 8.57
C PHE A 166 -7.80 -14.47 8.92
N HIS A 167 -6.78 -13.89 9.58
CA HIS A 167 -5.57 -14.58 10.01
C HIS A 167 -5.32 -14.41 11.53
N PRO A 168 -5.87 -15.29 12.35
CA PRO A 168 -5.83 -15.17 13.82
C PRO A 168 -4.42 -15.12 14.41
N ALA A 169 -3.43 -15.60 13.68
CA ALA A 169 -2.04 -15.64 14.13
C ALA A 169 -1.27 -14.32 13.87
N ASN A 170 -1.85 -13.39 13.11
CA ASN A 170 -1.24 -12.14 12.63
C ASN A 170 0.01 -12.32 11.75
N THR A 171 0.42 -11.25 11.07
CA THR A 171 1.69 -11.15 10.33
C THR A 171 2.87 -11.35 11.26
N TYR A 172 3.86 -12.10 10.80
CA TYR A 172 5.05 -12.44 11.59
C TYR A 172 6.34 -12.02 10.88
N THR A 173 7.32 -11.60 11.68
CA THR A 173 8.66 -11.21 11.25
C THR A 173 9.68 -11.98 12.07
N THR A 174 10.67 -12.64 11.45
CA THR A 174 11.73 -13.37 12.15
C THR A 174 12.91 -12.48 12.50
N ALA A 175 13.19 -11.47 11.69
CA ALA A 175 14.26 -10.51 11.90
C ALA A 175 13.97 -9.15 11.24
N THR A 176 14.74 -8.15 11.63
CA THR A 176 14.96 -6.93 10.86
C THR A 176 16.37 -6.97 10.32
N VAL A 177 16.53 -6.76 9.03
CA VAL A 177 17.80 -6.85 8.32
C VAL A 177 18.08 -5.59 7.53
N GLU A 178 19.35 -5.33 7.27
CA GLU A 178 19.76 -4.28 6.38
C GLU A 178 19.73 -4.77 4.92
N ARG A 179 19.14 -3.95 4.04
CA ARG A 179 19.15 -4.17 2.59
C ARG A 179 19.40 -2.83 1.89
N ARG A 180 20.42 -2.71 1.06
CA ARG A 180 20.80 -1.47 0.37
C ARG A 180 20.92 -0.25 1.33
N GLY A 181 21.31 -0.49 2.60
CA GLY A 181 21.44 0.54 3.64
C GLY A 181 20.12 0.93 4.36
N TYR A 182 18.96 0.40 3.98
CA TYR A 182 17.72 0.59 4.70
C TYR A 182 17.38 -0.63 5.57
N GLN A 183 16.53 -0.42 6.59
CA GLN A 183 16.06 -1.49 7.46
C GLN A 183 14.77 -2.09 6.90
N ALA A 184 14.75 -3.40 6.78
CA ALA A 184 13.63 -4.17 6.22
C ALA A 184 13.28 -5.38 7.09
N ARG A 185 12.03 -5.79 7.02
CA ARG A 185 11.52 -6.98 7.73
C ARG A 185 11.90 -8.23 6.94
N GLU A 186 12.36 -9.24 7.66
CA GLU A 186 12.68 -10.56 7.11
C GLU A 186 11.76 -11.62 7.71
N PHE A 187 11.35 -12.57 6.88
CA PHE A 187 10.77 -13.82 7.31
C PHE A 187 11.59 -14.98 6.77
N ASP A 188 12.04 -15.84 7.68
CA ASP A 188 12.71 -17.12 7.40
C ASP A 188 11.90 -18.24 8.04
N LEU A 189 11.35 -19.14 7.20
CA LEU A 189 10.45 -20.20 7.65
C LEU A 189 11.13 -21.22 8.59
N ASP A 190 12.41 -21.52 8.34
CA ASP A 190 13.16 -22.48 9.17
C ASP A 190 13.52 -21.86 10.52
N ASP A 191 13.87 -20.60 10.51
CA ASP A 191 14.13 -19.84 11.72
C ASP A 191 12.85 -19.65 12.55
N PHE A 192 11.74 -19.33 11.91
CA PHE A 192 10.43 -19.27 12.53
C PHE A 192 10.10 -20.58 13.24
N ARG A 193 10.18 -21.72 12.55
CA ARG A 193 9.85 -23.04 13.09
C ARG A 193 10.75 -23.44 14.27
N LYS A 194 12.04 -23.17 14.18
CA LYS A 194 13.01 -23.60 15.20
C LYS A 194 13.00 -22.75 16.46
N ARG A 195 12.87 -21.43 16.31
CA ARG A 195 13.11 -20.51 17.42
C ARG A 195 11.87 -19.80 17.93
N VAL A 196 10.88 -19.60 17.10
CA VAL A 196 9.84 -18.61 17.34
C VAL A 196 8.44 -19.18 17.34
N GLU A 197 8.17 -20.23 16.57
CA GLU A 197 6.85 -20.81 16.50
C GLU A 197 6.40 -21.36 17.86
N LYS A 198 5.38 -20.72 18.45
CA LYS A 198 4.75 -21.12 19.68
C LYS A 198 3.24 -21.13 19.47
N ARG A 199 2.57 -22.06 20.15
CA ARG A 199 1.11 -22.02 20.17
C ARG A 199 0.63 -20.70 20.82
N ARG A 200 -0.23 -19.97 20.12
CA ARG A 200 -0.74 -18.66 20.57
C ARG A 200 -1.95 -18.78 21.47
N PHE A 201 -2.76 -19.81 21.26
CA PHE A 201 -3.99 -20.08 22.00
C PHE A 201 -3.88 -21.38 22.78
N GLU A 202 -4.84 -21.64 23.67
CA GLU A 202 -4.83 -22.84 24.55
C GLU A 202 -4.76 -24.15 23.77
N ARG A 203 -5.31 -24.18 22.57
CA ARG A 203 -5.31 -25.33 21.66
C ARG A 203 -4.94 -24.96 20.22
N GLU A 204 -4.78 -25.96 19.40
CA GLU A 204 -4.66 -25.78 17.94
C GLU A 204 -6.04 -25.63 17.30
N TYR A 205 -6.07 -24.99 16.13
CA TYR A 205 -7.27 -24.79 15.32
C TYR A 205 -7.02 -25.33 13.91
N SER A 206 -7.91 -26.21 13.45
CA SER A 206 -7.83 -26.81 12.11
C SER A 206 -8.31 -25.85 11.02
N ALA A 207 -8.01 -26.18 9.76
CA ALA A 207 -8.51 -25.41 8.61
C ALA A 207 -10.04 -25.42 8.53
N GLU A 208 -10.68 -26.55 8.88
CA GLU A 208 -12.14 -26.67 8.88
C GLU A 208 -12.77 -25.71 9.89
N GLU A 209 -12.25 -25.67 11.11
CA GLU A 209 -12.75 -24.74 12.15
C GLU A 209 -12.59 -23.27 11.73
N ILE A 210 -11.48 -22.92 11.08
CA ILE A 210 -11.28 -21.55 10.58
C ILE A 210 -12.22 -21.27 9.40
N TRP A 211 -12.46 -22.23 8.52
CA TRP A 211 -13.46 -22.09 7.45
C TRP A 211 -14.89 -21.94 7.97
N ASP A 212 -15.26 -22.65 9.01
CA ASP A 212 -16.57 -22.52 9.66
C ASP A 212 -16.73 -21.13 10.28
N ALA A 213 -15.70 -20.65 10.97
CA ALA A 213 -15.69 -19.31 11.55
C ALA A 213 -15.76 -18.22 10.48
N TYR A 214 -14.98 -18.34 9.39
CA TYR A 214 -15.02 -17.44 8.26
C TYR A 214 -16.39 -17.41 7.58
N THR A 215 -16.93 -18.59 7.28
CA THR A 215 -18.24 -18.74 6.64
C THR A 215 -19.34 -18.08 7.47
N TYR A 216 -19.33 -18.32 8.78
CA TYR A 216 -20.28 -17.68 9.69
C TYR A 216 -20.17 -16.16 9.66
N PHE A 217 -18.95 -15.64 9.77
CA PHE A 217 -18.67 -14.20 9.74
C PHE A 217 -19.16 -13.57 8.43
N VAL A 218 -18.74 -14.09 7.27
CA VAL A 218 -19.10 -13.51 5.98
C VAL A 218 -20.60 -13.54 5.74
N LYS A 219 -21.27 -14.65 6.05
CA LYS A 219 -22.74 -14.74 5.92
C LYS A 219 -23.49 -13.77 6.81
N ALA A 220 -22.93 -13.40 7.96
CA ALA A 220 -23.54 -12.43 8.85
C ALA A 220 -23.29 -10.98 8.39
N VAL A 221 -22.07 -10.64 7.92
CA VAL A 221 -21.72 -9.24 7.62
C VAL A 221 -22.03 -8.81 6.19
N LEU A 222 -22.01 -9.72 5.22
CA LEU A 222 -22.20 -9.41 3.81
C LEU A 222 -23.55 -8.73 3.51
N PRO A 223 -24.70 -9.17 4.06
CA PRO A 223 -25.97 -8.46 3.86
C PRO A 223 -25.95 -7.01 4.37
N ALA A 224 -25.22 -6.73 5.45
CA ALA A 224 -25.05 -5.37 5.97
C ALA A 224 -24.20 -4.52 5.03
N ALA A 225 -23.13 -5.09 4.48
CA ALA A 225 -22.27 -4.45 3.48
C ALA A 225 -23.05 -4.12 2.20
N GLU A 226 -23.85 -5.07 1.67
CA GLU A 226 -24.69 -4.87 0.50
C GLU A 226 -25.71 -3.75 0.70
N LYS A 227 -26.39 -3.74 1.84
CA LYS A 227 -27.36 -2.68 2.18
C LYS A 227 -26.72 -1.32 2.32
N ALA A 228 -25.47 -1.26 2.78
CA ALA A 228 -24.71 -0.02 2.96
C ALA A 228 -23.98 0.44 1.68
N ASP A 229 -24.01 -0.37 0.60
CA ASP A 229 -23.20 -0.21 -0.62
C ASP A 229 -21.68 -0.14 -0.33
N VAL A 230 -21.21 -0.94 0.64
CA VAL A 230 -19.82 -1.04 1.06
C VAL A 230 -19.25 -2.37 0.58
N LYS A 231 -18.07 -2.35 0.01
CA LYS A 231 -17.35 -3.54 -0.47
C LYS A 231 -16.48 -4.12 0.64
N LEU A 232 -16.58 -5.41 0.87
CA LEU A 232 -15.71 -6.17 1.78
C LEU A 232 -14.47 -6.63 1.01
N ALA A 233 -13.30 -6.15 1.37
CA ALA A 233 -12.03 -6.45 0.72
C ALA A 233 -11.18 -7.37 1.61
N LEU A 234 -11.08 -8.66 1.22
CA LEU A 234 -10.35 -9.68 1.96
C LEU A 234 -8.85 -9.62 1.66
N HIS A 235 -8.03 -9.44 2.70
CA HIS A 235 -6.57 -9.53 2.63
C HIS A 235 -6.08 -10.98 2.75
N PRO A 236 -5.01 -11.39 2.05
CA PRO A 236 -4.38 -12.71 2.20
C PRO A 236 -3.80 -12.95 3.60
N ASP A 237 -3.56 -14.21 3.91
CA ASP A 237 -2.75 -14.60 5.06
C ASP A 237 -1.28 -14.24 4.83
N ASP A 238 -0.71 -13.39 5.67
CA ASP A 238 0.66 -12.92 5.57
C ASP A 238 1.47 -13.32 6.84
N PRO A 239 2.60 -14.06 6.72
CA PRO A 239 3.10 -14.72 5.49
C PRO A 239 2.21 -15.91 5.07
N PRO A 240 2.25 -16.32 3.78
CA PRO A 240 1.37 -17.37 3.27
C PRO A 240 1.89 -18.78 3.59
N VAL A 241 1.88 -19.13 4.87
CA VAL A 241 2.22 -20.47 5.38
C VAL A 241 0.96 -21.18 5.86
N ALA A 242 0.85 -22.48 5.65
CA ALA A 242 -0.37 -23.24 5.91
C ALA A 242 -0.77 -23.29 7.40
N LYS A 243 0.17 -23.09 8.31
CA LYS A 243 -0.07 -23.08 9.77
C LYS A 243 0.91 -22.14 10.45
N MET A 244 0.43 -21.38 11.42
CA MET A 244 1.25 -20.50 12.23
C MET A 244 0.71 -20.47 13.68
N ASN A 245 1.61 -20.62 14.65
CA ASN A 245 1.31 -20.52 16.08
C ASN A 245 0.13 -21.42 16.53
N GLY A 246 0.01 -22.60 15.93
CA GLY A 246 -1.05 -23.58 16.22
C GLY A 246 -2.36 -23.34 15.51
N VAL A 247 -2.45 -22.36 14.59
CA VAL A 247 -3.67 -22.03 13.85
C VAL A 247 -3.44 -22.27 12.36
N ALA A 248 -4.37 -22.99 11.70
CA ALA A 248 -4.36 -23.12 10.27
C ALA A 248 -4.68 -21.80 9.58
N LYS A 249 -4.01 -21.53 8.44
CA LYS A 249 -4.24 -20.36 7.59
C LYS A 249 -4.92 -20.81 6.30
N ILE A 250 -5.98 -20.15 5.91
CA ILE A 250 -6.86 -20.59 4.83
C ILE A 250 -6.76 -19.76 3.55
N PHE A 251 -6.14 -18.56 3.63
CA PHE A 251 -5.94 -17.67 2.49
C PHE A 251 -4.47 -17.62 2.06
N VAL A 252 -3.91 -18.81 1.79
CA VAL A 252 -2.51 -19.05 1.41
C VAL A 252 -2.38 -19.70 0.03
N HIS A 253 -3.50 -19.88 -0.69
CA HIS A 253 -3.57 -20.51 -2.00
C HIS A 253 -4.78 -20.00 -2.77
N HIS A 254 -4.70 -19.95 -4.09
CA HIS A 254 -5.80 -19.53 -4.98
C HIS A 254 -7.14 -20.20 -4.64
N ASP A 255 -7.13 -21.51 -4.36
CA ASP A 255 -8.38 -22.25 -4.06
C ASP A 255 -9.08 -21.76 -2.80
N GLY A 256 -8.33 -21.25 -1.82
CA GLY A 256 -8.91 -20.61 -0.63
C GLY A 256 -9.76 -19.40 -1.00
N TYR A 257 -9.30 -18.58 -1.93
CA TYR A 257 -10.06 -17.41 -2.40
C TYR A 257 -11.26 -17.82 -3.26
N LYS A 258 -11.14 -18.89 -4.06
CA LYS A 258 -12.28 -19.43 -4.80
C LYS A 258 -13.35 -19.93 -3.85
N LYS A 259 -12.97 -20.66 -2.80
CA LYS A 259 -13.90 -21.10 -1.76
C LYS A 259 -14.54 -19.92 -1.02
N ALA A 260 -13.78 -18.87 -0.71
CA ALA A 260 -14.32 -17.66 -0.09
C ALA A 260 -15.31 -16.93 -1.00
N GLU A 261 -15.06 -16.88 -2.31
CA GLU A 261 -15.97 -16.34 -3.30
C GLU A 261 -17.28 -17.15 -3.36
N GLU A 262 -17.19 -18.48 -3.30
CA GLU A 262 -18.36 -19.37 -3.22
C GLU A 262 -19.19 -19.12 -1.95
N VAL A 263 -18.54 -18.91 -0.79
CA VAL A 263 -19.22 -18.54 0.47
C VAL A 263 -19.97 -17.21 0.33
N ALA A 264 -19.37 -16.23 -0.37
CA ALA A 264 -19.97 -14.93 -0.64
C ALA A 264 -21.04 -14.96 -1.76
N GLY A 265 -21.14 -16.06 -2.50
CA GLY A 265 -22.08 -16.25 -3.60
C GLY A 265 -21.80 -15.27 -4.75
N THR A 266 -22.87 -14.73 -5.36
CA THR A 266 -22.78 -13.80 -6.50
C THR A 266 -22.57 -12.35 -6.10
N SER A 267 -22.36 -12.06 -4.82
CA SER A 267 -22.27 -10.68 -4.32
C SER A 267 -21.14 -9.90 -4.99
N LYS A 268 -21.48 -8.73 -5.53
CA LYS A 268 -20.51 -7.76 -6.04
C LYS A 268 -19.80 -6.96 -4.91
N HIS A 269 -20.27 -7.13 -3.67
CA HIS A 269 -19.71 -6.46 -2.50
C HIS A 269 -18.67 -7.31 -1.75
N TRP A 270 -18.33 -8.48 -2.28
CA TRP A 270 -17.19 -9.25 -1.80
C TRP A 270 -16.09 -9.31 -2.85
N GLY A 271 -14.85 -9.11 -2.43
CA GLY A 271 -13.65 -9.16 -3.26
C GLY A 271 -12.39 -9.08 -2.41
N LEU A 272 -11.30 -8.61 -3.00
CA LEU A 272 -9.97 -8.69 -2.43
C LEU A 272 -9.36 -7.31 -2.14
N THR A 273 -8.66 -7.20 -1.02
CA THR A 273 -7.46 -6.40 -0.89
C THR A 273 -6.32 -7.24 -1.47
N PHE A 274 -5.92 -6.97 -2.69
CA PHE A 274 -4.89 -7.75 -3.37
C PHE A 274 -3.49 -7.30 -2.91
N CYS A 275 -2.88 -8.05 -2.00
CA CYS A 275 -1.53 -7.80 -1.55
C CYS A 275 -0.51 -8.44 -2.50
N VAL A 276 0.11 -7.62 -3.36
CA VAL A 276 1.13 -8.06 -4.32
C VAL A 276 2.30 -8.71 -3.58
N GLY A 277 2.72 -8.12 -2.45
CA GLY A 277 3.81 -8.64 -1.64
C GLY A 277 3.53 -10.04 -1.10
N THR A 278 2.40 -10.25 -0.44
CA THR A 278 2.05 -11.57 0.11
C THR A 278 1.91 -12.62 -0.99
N TRP A 279 1.36 -12.24 -2.16
CA TRP A 279 1.29 -13.16 -3.29
C TRP A 279 2.68 -13.54 -3.80
N ALA A 280 3.57 -12.56 -3.86
CA ALA A 280 4.97 -12.76 -4.22
C ALA A 280 5.75 -13.62 -3.20
N GLU A 281 5.48 -13.45 -1.90
CA GLU A 281 6.05 -14.29 -0.84
C GLU A 281 5.73 -15.77 -1.00
N GLY A 282 4.52 -16.08 -1.40
CA GLY A 282 4.11 -17.47 -1.61
C GLY A 282 4.70 -18.08 -2.89
N GLY A 283 4.90 -17.27 -3.93
CA GLY A 283 5.39 -17.73 -5.24
C GLY A 283 4.53 -18.89 -5.79
N ASP A 284 5.16 -19.94 -6.30
CA ASP A 284 4.45 -21.09 -6.89
C ASP A 284 3.51 -21.80 -5.89
N ARG A 285 3.72 -21.63 -4.58
CA ARG A 285 2.86 -22.23 -3.55
C ARG A 285 1.46 -21.61 -3.52
N MET A 286 1.27 -20.45 -4.13
CA MET A 286 -0.03 -19.77 -4.20
C MET A 286 -0.98 -20.39 -5.25
N GLY A 287 -0.53 -21.35 -6.06
CA GLY A 287 -1.29 -22.03 -7.11
C GLY A 287 -1.48 -21.23 -8.39
N LYS A 288 -1.38 -19.91 -8.34
CA LYS A 288 -1.33 -18.99 -9.47
C LYS A 288 -0.31 -17.89 -9.20
N ASP A 289 0.35 -17.41 -10.24
CA ASP A 289 1.25 -16.26 -10.11
C ASP A 289 0.48 -14.93 -9.89
N VAL A 290 1.21 -13.88 -9.55
CA VAL A 290 0.66 -12.52 -9.33
C VAL A 290 -0.16 -12.04 -10.53
N PHE A 291 0.30 -12.28 -11.76
CA PHE A 291 -0.36 -11.80 -12.97
C PHE A 291 -1.61 -12.62 -13.31
N GLU A 292 -1.58 -13.92 -13.07
CA GLU A 292 -2.73 -14.79 -13.21
C GLU A 292 -3.84 -14.42 -12.24
N MET A 293 -3.48 -14.09 -10.99
CA MET A 293 -4.44 -13.63 -9.98
C MET A 293 -5.06 -12.29 -10.34
N ILE A 294 -4.24 -11.33 -10.79
CA ILE A 294 -4.74 -10.03 -11.26
C ILE A 294 -5.74 -10.25 -12.43
N ARG A 295 -5.41 -11.12 -13.40
CA ARG A 295 -6.31 -11.40 -14.51
C ARG A 295 -7.58 -12.12 -14.07
N ASP A 296 -7.48 -13.08 -13.16
CA ASP A 296 -8.64 -13.86 -12.69
C ASP A 296 -9.63 -12.99 -11.93
N PHE A 297 -9.19 -12.37 -10.82
CA PHE A 297 -10.07 -11.57 -9.97
C PHE A 297 -10.32 -10.16 -10.54
N GLY A 298 -9.34 -9.57 -11.20
CA GLY A 298 -9.44 -8.22 -11.76
C GLY A 298 -10.46 -8.12 -12.89
N LYS A 299 -10.45 -9.05 -13.88
CA LYS A 299 -11.44 -9.07 -14.98
C LYS A 299 -12.88 -9.21 -14.49
N ARG A 300 -13.08 -9.79 -13.31
CA ARG A 300 -14.41 -9.94 -12.69
C ARG A 300 -14.76 -8.76 -11.75
N GLY A 301 -13.89 -7.74 -11.68
CA GLY A 301 -14.07 -6.57 -10.81
C GLY A 301 -14.02 -6.91 -9.32
N LYS A 302 -13.27 -7.95 -8.93
CA LYS A 302 -13.17 -8.46 -7.55
C LYS A 302 -11.93 -7.97 -6.80
N ILE A 303 -11.11 -7.09 -7.37
CA ILE A 303 -10.03 -6.40 -6.67
C ILE A 303 -10.54 -5.01 -6.29
N PHE A 304 -10.58 -4.69 -4.99
CA PHE A 304 -11.13 -3.45 -4.47
C PHE A 304 -10.06 -2.51 -3.92
N ASP A 305 -9.01 -3.08 -3.35
CA ASP A 305 -7.83 -2.38 -2.84
C ASP A 305 -6.56 -3.16 -3.21
N VAL A 306 -5.41 -2.50 -3.28
CA VAL A 306 -4.12 -3.11 -3.63
C VAL A 306 -3.02 -2.65 -2.69
N HIS A 307 -2.33 -3.61 -2.07
CA HIS A 307 -1.05 -3.39 -1.41
C HIS A 307 0.09 -3.60 -2.39
N PHE A 308 0.74 -2.51 -2.77
CA PHE A 308 1.77 -2.49 -3.82
C PHE A 308 3.16 -2.63 -3.21
N ARG A 309 3.44 -3.80 -2.64
CA ARG A 309 4.68 -4.17 -1.97
C ARG A 309 5.48 -5.18 -2.81
N ASN A 310 6.81 -5.11 -2.73
CA ASN A 310 7.72 -6.08 -3.34
C ASN A 310 8.53 -6.81 -2.26
N VAL A 311 9.07 -7.95 -2.60
CA VAL A 311 9.92 -8.78 -1.72
C VAL A 311 11.13 -9.32 -2.47
N SER A 312 12.19 -9.70 -1.74
CA SER A 312 13.45 -10.16 -2.33
C SER A 312 13.36 -11.51 -3.06
N GLY A 313 12.33 -12.30 -2.77
CA GLY A 313 12.10 -13.63 -3.32
C GLY A 313 10.95 -14.31 -2.59
N PRO A 314 10.54 -15.53 -3.01
CA PRO A 314 9.48 -16.27 -2.34
C PRO A 314 9.99 -17.07 -1.13
N LEU A 315 9.06 -17.65 -0.37
CA LEU A 315 9.36 -18.64 0.67
C LEU A 315 10.32 -19.74 0.16
N PRO A 316 11.23 -20.24 1.02
CA PRO A 316 11.15 -20.22 2.48
C PRO A 316 11.70 -18.96 3.19
N ARG A 317 12.35 -18.04 2.47
CA ARG A 317 12.95 -16.84 3.06
C ARG A 317 12.78 -15.66 2.15
N PHE A 318 12.27 -14.56 2.70
CA PHE A 318 12.17 -13.29 1.98
C PHE A 318 12.47 -12.09 2.89
N VAL A 319 12.83 -10.98 2.25
CA VAL A 319 12.96 -9.67 2.86
C VAL A 319 11.97 -8.74 2.18
N GLU A 320 11.16 -8.03 2.94
CA GLU A 320 10.28 -6.98 2.40
C GLU A 320 11.14 -5.86 1.83
N ALA A 321 10.88 -5.45 0.61
CA ALA A 321 11.72 -4.54 -0.13
C ALA A 321 10.96 -3.29 -0.57
N PHE A 322 11.68 -2.22 -0.90
CA PHE A 322 11.09 -1.14 -1.67
C PHE A 322 10.54 -1.67 -3.02
N PRO A 323 9.51 -1.06 -3.59
CA PRO A 323 8.92 -1.53 -4.85
C PRO A 323 9.93 -1.72 -5.99
N ASP A 324 10.99 -0.93 -6.03
CA ASP A 324 12.06 -0.99 -7.04
C ASP A 324 13.17 -2.02 -6.73
N ASP A 325 13.20 -2.58 -5.52
CA ASP A 325 14.32 -3.41 -5.02
C ASP A 325 13.91 -4.87 -4.68
N GLY A 326 12.77 -5.34 -5.19
CA GLY A 326 12.33 -6.73 -5.06
C GLY A 326 12.52 -7.53 -6.36
N TYR A 327 12.04 -8.78 -6.35
CA TYR A 327 12.19 -9.68 -7.50
C TYR A 327 11.09 -9.53 -8.55
N LEU A 328 9.94 -8.95 -8.21
CA LEU A 328 8.87 -8.71 -9.17
C LEU A 328 9.13 -7.45 -10.00
N ASP A 329 8.80 -7.53 -11.28
CA ASP A 329 8.68 -6.36 -12.14
C ASP A 329 7.39 -5.59 -11.81
N MET A 330 7.51 -4.58 -10.98
CA MET A 330 6.38 -3.80 -10.49
C MET A 330 5.73 -2.92 -11.57
N TYR A 331 6.45 -2.62 -12.67
CA TYR A 331 5.82 -1.98 -13.83
C TYR A 331 4.81 -2.92 -14.50
N ARG A 332 5.17 -4.19 -14.72
CA ARG A 332 4.24 -5.18 -15.27
C ARG A 332 3.03 -5.39 -14.35
N VAL A 333 3.22 -5.36 -13.02
CA VAL A 333 2.12 -5.44 -12.05
C VAL A 333 1.17 -4.25 -12.20
N MET A 334 1.71 -3.02 -12.24
CA MET A 334 0.91 -1.79 -12.45
C MET A 334 0.12 -1.85 -13.76
N LYS A 335 0.79 -2.26 -14.83
CA LYS A 335 0.18 -2.40 -16.17
C LYS A 335 -0.94 -3.44 -16.16
N ALA A 336 -0.71 -4.62 -15.56
CA ALA A 336 -1.74 -5.66 -15.47
C ALA A 336 -2.99 -5.20 -14.69
N LEU A 337 -2.82 -4.43 -13.61
CA LEU A 337 -3.94 -3.84 -12.87
C LEU A 337 -4.71 -2.82 -13.73
N ARG A 338 -4.02 -2.01 -14.53
CA ARG A 338 -4.67 -1.09 -15.49
C ARG A 338 -5.41 -1.85 -16.58
N GLU A 339 -4.81 -2.90 -17.15
CA GLU A 339 -5.41 -3.73 -18.21
C GLU A 339 -6.71 -4.42 -17.79
N VAL A 340 -6.85 -4.80 -16.52
CA VAL A 340 -8.09 -5.36 -16.00
C VAL A 340 -9.11 -4.31 -15.54
N GLY A 341 -8.79 -3.00 -15.70
CA GLY A 341 -9.68 -1.90 -15.36
C GLY A 341 -9.78 -1.64 -13.85
N PHE A 342 -8.78 -2.01 -13.06
CA PHE A 342 -8.75 -1.67 -11.63
C PHE A 342 -8.73 -0.15 -11.43
N ARG A 343 -9.57 0.34 -10.51
CA ARG A 343 -9.75 1.78 -10.19
C ARG A 343 -9.79 2.06 -8.70
N GLY A 344 -9.54 1.04 -7.87
CA GLY A 344 -9.53 1.15 -6.42
C GLY A 344 -8.33 1.93 -5.89
N ALA A 345 -8.17 1.93 -4.58
CA ALA A 345 -6.99 2.47 -3.95
C ALA A 345 -5.80 1.50 -4.08
N MET A 346 -4.61 2.08 -4.12
CA MET A 346 -3.35 1.37 -4.14
C MET A 346 -2.37 2.08 -3.21
N GLU A 347 -1.83 1.33 -2.27
CA GLU A 347 -0.93 1.87 -1.25
C GLU A 347 0.39 1.12 -1.16
N PRO A 348 1.51 1.79 -0.80
CA PRO A 348 2.73 1.11 -0.41
C PRO A 348 2.49 0.46 0.96
N ASP A 349 2.52 -0.86 1.00
CA ASP A 349 2.39 -1.62 2.23
C ASP A 349 3.78 -1.91 2.83
N HIS A 350 3.90 -1.95 4.17
CA HIS A 350 5.14 -2.24 4.89
C HIS A 350 6.36 -1.45 4.38
N VAL A 351 6.21 -0.14 4.20
CA VAL A 351 7.30 0.73 3.72
C VAL A 351 8.59 0.48 4.51
N PRO A 352 9.72 0.12 3.86
CA PRO A 352 11.00 -0.04 4.55
C PRO A 352 11.46 1.26 5.22
N GLN A 353 12.30 1.14 6.24
CA GLN A 353 12.72 2.28 7.05
C GLN A 353 14.05 2.86 6.56
N LEU A 354 14.00 4.09 6.07
CA LEU A 354 15.20 4.88 5.78
C LEU A 354 15.76 5.53 7.04
N ALA A 355 17.01 5.95 6.98
CA ALA A 355 17.66 6.65 8.08
C ALA A 355 16.87 7.91 8.46
N GLY A 356 16.56 8.06 9.75
CA GLY A 356 15.78 9.19 10.27
C GLY A 356 14.27 9.06 10.16
N ASP A 357 13.73 8.07 9.45
CA ASP A 357 12.29 7.86 9.35
C ASP A 357 11.65 7.48 10.70
N LYS A 358 10.52 8.13 11.01
CA LYS A 358 9.65 7.85 12.16
C LYS A 358 8.18 7.93 11.74
N GLY A 359 7.27 7.50 12.61
CA GLY A 359 5.83 7.56 12.35
C GLY A 359 5.45 6.87 11.05
N ILE A 360 4.83 7.60 10.14
CA ILE A 360 4.46 7.12 8.79
C ILE A 360 5.65 6.95 7.84
N ARG A 361 6.88 7.05 8.32
CA ARG A 361 8.12 6.93 7.53
C ARG A 361 8.15 7.87 6.32
N PRO A 362 8.20 9.19 6.54
CA PRO A 362 7.96 10.17 5.47
C PRO A 362 8.88 10.02 4.26
N ALA A 363 10.18 9.77 4.48
CA ALA A 363 11.14 9.63 3.37
C ALA A 363 10.85 8.35 2.56
N GLY A 364 10.67 7.20 3.24
CA GLY A 364 10.32 5.94 2.59
C GLY A 364 8.97 6.00 1.89
N THR A 365 7.97 6.63 2.52
CA THR A 365 6.64 6.81 1.94
C THR A 365 6.70 7.68 0.68
N ALA A 366 7.38 8.84 0.72
CA ALA A 366 7.55 9.70 -0.45
C ALA A 366 8.24 8.96 -1.60
N TYR A 367 9.28 8.17 -1.28
CA TYR A 367 9.98 7.35 -2.27
C TYR A 367 9.05 6.35 -2.96
N CYS A 368 8.29 5.57 -2.18
CA CYS A 368 7.33 4.60 -2.72
C CYS A 368 6.27 5.28 -3.58
N ILE A 369 5.63 6.35 -3.09
CA ILE A 369 4.56 7.05 -3.81
C ILE A 369 5.09 7.68 -5.11
N ALA A 370 6.29 8.27 -5.10
CA ALA A 370 6.89 8.83 -6.31
C ALA A 370 7.17 7.75 -7.36
N TYR A 371 7.69 6.60 -6.94
CA TYR A 371 7.93 5.46 -7.83
C TYR A 371 6.61 4.92 -8.40
N MET A 372 5.60 4.67 -7.56
CA MET A 372 4.27 4.21 -7.98
C MET A 372 3.62 5.18 -8.97
N ARG A 373 3.74 6.51 -8.75
CA ARG A 373 3.22 7.55 -9.64
C ARG A 373 3.88 7.49 -11.02
N GLY A 374 5.20 7.32 -11.08
CA GLY A 374 5.93 7.14 -12.33
C GLY A 374 5.46 5.90 -13.11
N LEU A 375 5.29 4.77 -12.42
CA LEU A 375 4.78 3.54 -13.02
C LEU A 375 3.33 3.69 -13.52
N LEU A 376 2.46 4.31 -12.71
CA LEU A 376 1.06 4.54 -13.07
C LEU A 376 0.94 5.43 -14.31
N ARG A 377 1.70 6.53 -14.36
CA ARG A 377 1.74 7.41 -15.53
C ARG A 377 2.13 6.64 -16.80
N ARG A 378 3.18 5.83 -16.71
CA ARG A 378 3.63 5.01 -17.85
C ARG A 378 2.58 3.97 -18.25
N ALA A 379 1.96 3.29 -17.30
CA ALA A 379 0.90 2.33 -17.58
C ALA A 379 -0.32 3.00 -18.23
N ASN A 380 -0.71 4.22 -17.81
CA ASN A 380 -1.79 4.99 -18.43
C ASN A 380 -1.46 5.39 -19.89
N GLU A 381 -0.19 5.71 -20.20
CA GLU A 381 0.25 6.00 -21.58
C GLU A 381 0.12 4.78 -22.50
N GLU A 382 0.32 3.58 -21.98
CA GLU A 382 0.29 2.34 -22.77
C GLU A 382 -1.10 1.69 -22.87
N VAL A 383 -1.87 1.73 -21.80
CA VAL A 383 -3.18 1.05 -21.75
C VAL A 383 -4.30 1.94 -22.24
N GLY A 384 -4.21 3.23 -22.01
CA GLY A 384 -5.21 4.23 -22.49
C GLY A 384 -6.23 4.58 -21.44
#